data_d10057aee222c92f558d13e86a3e804f
#
_entry.id   d10057aee222c92f558d13e86a3e804f
#
_cell.length_a   1.000
_cell.length_b   1.000
_cell.length_c   1.000
_cell.angle_alpha   90.00
_cell.angle_beta   90.00
_cell.angle_gamma   90.00
#
_symmetry.space_group_name_H-M   'P 1'
#
loop_
_entity.id
_entity.type
_entity.pdbx_description
1 polymer ?
#
loop_
_entity_poly.entity_id
_entity_poly.type
_entity_poly.pdbx_seq_one_letter_code
_entity_poly.pdbx_strand_id
1 'polypeptide(L)'
;ELDTIEKQYFLGPTKKISQEIPEGEVIDADHLNMSFQSKILKDNKGRSFRIKGKGDALIKFKDKSHGIIDYKTSKFKDKKTGVRNKFLERGIKEYSLQLHCYDLLFSNLEKDKNLVANSIKERFPKWGEEAINKHTENRLNKISEISIKDTSMLGLVYVYPEKLVEGKSLLVDFSFSFEKVKYDPKNFKKESFMT
;
A
#
# COMPACT_ATOMS: atom_id res chain seq x y z
N GLU A 1 -0.68 -16.35 -5.72
CA GLU A 1 -2.02 -16.81 -5.82
C GLU A 1 -2.89 -15.61 -6.10
N LEU A 2 -4.16 -15.47 -5.69
CA LEU A 2 -5.02 -14.37 -6.18
C LEU A 2 -4.40 -12.98 -5.95
N ASP A 3 -3.93 -12.70 -4.75
CA ASP A 3 -3.25 -11.44 -4.39
C ASP A 3 -2.07 -11.07 -5.32
N THR A 4 -1.27 -12.07 -5.72
CA THR A 4 -0.16 -11.86 -6.66
C THR A 4 -0.65 -11.56 -8.07
N ILE A 5 -1.72 -12.24 -8.51
CA ILE A 5 -2.32 -12.02 -9.83
C ILE A 5 -2.93 -10.62 -9.91
N GLU A 6 -3.66 -10.19 -8.87
CA GLU A 6 -4.26 -8.87 -8.78
C GLU A 6 -3.20 -7.77 -8.91
N LYS A 7 -2.13 -7.87 -8.13
CA LYS A 7 -1.04 -6.91 -8.14
C LYS A 7 -0.38 -6.80 -9.52
N GLN A 8 -0.09 -7.93 -10.15
CA GLN A 8 0.49 -7.95 -11.50
C GLN A 8 -0.46 -7.38 -12.56
N TYR A 9 -1.75 -7.67 -12.46
CA TYR A 9 -2.75 -7.17 -13.42
C TYR A 9 -2.84 -5.64 -13.42
N PHE A 10 -2.78 -5.02 -12.24
CA PHE A 10 -2.94 -3.57 -12.10
C PHE A 10 -1.65 -2.77 -12.28
N LEU A 11 -0.51 -3.40 -12.51
CA LEU A 11 0.73 -2.68 -12.83
C LEU A 11 0.61 -1.84 -14.11
N GLY A 12 1.26 -0.68 -14.12
CA GLY A 12 1.31 0.24 -15.24
C GLY A 12 0.21 1.31 -15.18
N PRO A 13 -0.44 1.66 -16.31
CA PRO A 13 -1.32 2.84 -16.36
C PRO A 13 -2.50 2.79 -15.39
N THR A 14 -2.72 3.87 -14.64
CA THR A 14 -3.80 3.99 -13.64
C THR A 14 -5.19 3.79 -14.23
N LYS A 15 -5.38 4.06 -15.52
CA LYS A 15 -6.66 3.89 -16.23
C LYS A 15 -7.13 2.44 -16.31
N LYS A 16 -6.24 1.46 -16.06
CA LYS A 16 -6.64 0.06 -15.89
C LYS A 16 -7.50 -0.15 -14.62
N ILE A 17 -7.31 0.67 -13.60
CA ILE A 17 -8.04 0.56 -12.33
C ILE A 17 -9.33 1.35 -12.41
N SER A 18 -9.27 2.64 -12.73
CA SER A 18 -10.44 3.50 -12.84
C SER A 18 -10.15 4.76 -13.65
N GLN A 19 -11.16 5.24 -14.39
CA GLN A 19 -11.09 6.52 -15.09
C GLN A 19 -11.11 7.71 -14.11
N GLU A 20 -11.54 7.51 -12.88
CA GLU A 20 -11.57 8.53 -11.82
C GLU A 20 -10.17 8.83 -11.25
N ILE A 21 -9.20 7.93 -11.46
CA ILE A 21 -7.83 8.10 -10.98
C ILE A 21 -7.09 9.01 -11.96
N PRO A 22 -6.38 10.05 -11.47
CA PRO A 22 -5.52 10.87 -12.31
C PRO A 22 -4.51 10.02 -13.09
N GLU A 23 -4.06 10.53 -14.22
CA GLU A 23 -3.13 9.82 -15.07
C GLU A 23 -1.78 9.63 -14.37
N GLY A 24 -1.30 8.40 -14.36
CA GLY A 24 -0.07 8.00 -13.71
C GLY A 24 0.23 6.53 -13.94
N GLU A 25 1.18 6.03 -13.19
CA GLU A 25 1.66 4.66 -13.27
C GLU A 25 1.63 3.99 -11.89
N VAL A 26 1.06 2.79 -11.85
CA VAL A 26 1.04 1.95 -10.64
C VAL A 26 2.38 1.24 -10.53
N ILE A 27 3.02 1.43 -9.40
CA ILE A 27 4.28 0.80 -9.02
C ILE A 27 3.97 -0.23 -7.94
N ASP A 28 4.43 -1.45 -8.14
CA ASP A 28 4.28 -2.50 -7.16
C ASP A 28 5.23 -2.29 -5.98
N ALA A 29 4.70 -1.87 -4.84
CA ALA A 29 5.48 -1.76 -3.61
C ALA A 29 5.81 -3.14 -3.00
N ASP A 30 5.07 -4.17 -3.37
CA ASP A 30 5.26 -5.55 -2.91
C ASP A 30 6.39 -6.29 -3.62
N HIS A 31 6.84 -5.79 -4.78
CA HIS A 31 8.03 -6.29 -5.48
C HIS A 31 9.26 -6.39 -4.57
N LEU A 32 9.17 -5.79 -3.40
CA LEU A 32 10.26 -5.77 -2.45
C LEU A 32 10.26 -6.94 -1.48
N ASN A 33 9.21 -7.77 -1.45
CA ASN A 33 9.06 -8.90 -0.50
C ASN A 33 9.50 -8.59 0.94
N MET A 34 9.57 -7.28 1.27
CA MET A 34 10.13 -6.76 2.51
C MET A 34 9.17 -5.76 3.15
N SER A 35 8.99 -5.87 4.45
CA SER A 35 8.35 -4.80 5.20
C SER A 35 9.29 -3.59 5.30
N PHE A 36 8.76 -2.40 5.09
CA PHE A 36 9.47 -1.15 5.30
C PHE A 36 9.35 -0.69 6.75
N GLN A 37 10.29 0.16 7.16
CA GLN A 37 10.30 0.78 8.47
C GLN A 37 10.51 2.28 8.31
N SER A 38 9.76 3.06 9.09
CA SER A 38 9.98 4.50 9.17
C SER A 38 11.20 4.83 10.02
N LYS A 39 11.78 6.02 9.82
CA LYS A 39 12.61 6.66 10.84
C LYS A 39 11.82 6.77 12.16
N ILE A 40 12.50 7.12 13.24
CA ILE A 40 11.83 7.41 14.52
C ILE A 40 10.92 8.62 14.34
N LEU A 41 9.65 8.45 14.65
CA LEU A 41 8.62 9.48 14.68
C LEU A 41 8.31 9.83 16.14
N LYS A 42 7.74 10.98 16.37
CA LYS A 42 7.25 11.40 17.69
C LYS A 42 5.76 11.71 17.60
N ASP A 43 5.00 11.26 18.60
CA ASP A 43 3.61 11.67 18.76
C ASP A 43 3.51 13.07 19.41
N ASN A 44 2.29 13.54 19.60
CA ASN A 44 2.02 14.84 20.22
C ASN A 44 2.36 14.92 21.72
N LYS A 45 2.62 13.77 22.37
CA LYS A 45 3.09 13.64 23.76
C LYS A 45 4.62 13.46 23.84
N GLY A 46 5.32 13.56 22.70
CA GLY A 46 6.78 13.38 22.62
C GLY A 46 7.25 11.92 22.67
N ARG A 47 6.35 10.93 22.69
CA ARG A 47 6.71 9.51 22.71
C ARG A 47 7.25 9.09 21.34
N SER A 48 8.36 8.37 21.35
CA SER A 48 8.98 7.88 20.12
C SER A 48 8.35 6.57 19.66
N PHE A 49 8.09 6.46 18.37
CA PHE A 49 7.58 5.23 17.74
C PHE A 49 8.13 5.07 16.32
N ARG A 50 7.95 3.88 15.75
CA ARG A 50 8.21 3.58 14.35
C ARG A 50 7.02 2.85 13.75
N ILE A 51 6.78 3.09 12.48
CA ILE A 51 5.81 2.32 11.69
C ILE A 51 6.59 1.27 10.91
N LYS A 52 6.11 0.04 10.99
CA LYS A 52 6.54 -1.06 10.12
C LYS A 52 5.34 -1.53 9.31
N GLY A 53 5.54 -1.74 8.03
CA GLY A 53 4.46 -2.22 7.17
C GLY A 53 4.93 -2.54 5.77
N LYS A 54 3.98 -3.08 5.00
CA LYS A 54 4.13 -3.45 3.60
C LYS A 54 2.90 -2.89 2.89
N GLY A 55 3.10 -1.97 1.97
CA GLY A 55 2.00 -1.46 1.15
C GLY A 55 1.76 -2.36 -0.05
N ASP A 56 0.56 -2.32 -0.61
CA ASP A 56 0.22 -3.14 -1.77
C ASP A 56 0.66 -2.48 -3.07
N ALA A 57 0.34 -1.21 -3.28
CA ALA A 57 0.77 -0.49 -4.47
C ALA A 57 0.91 1.02 -4.25
N LEU A 58 1.84 1.61 -4.97
CA LEU A 58 2.03 3.05 -5.08
C LEU A 58 1.68 3.49 -6.49
N ILE A 59 1.19 4.72 -6.61
CA ILE A 59 0.99 5.39 -7.89
C ILE A 59 1.93 6.58 -7.96
N LYS A 60 2.57 6.74 -9.11
CA LYS A 60 3.30 7.96 -9.45
C LYS A 60 2.50 8.72 -10.50
N PHE A 61 1.99 9.89 -10.16
CA PHE A 61 1.25 10.74 -11.07
C PHE A 61 2.16 11.60 -11.96
N LYS A 62 1.62 12.11 -13.06
CA LYS A 62 2.36 12.99 -13.99
C LYS A 62 2.80 14.31 -13.33
N ASP A 63 2.07 14.81 -12.35
CA ASP A 63 2.41 16.00 -11.56
C ASP A 63 3.46 15.74 -10.47
N LYS A 64 4.04 14.53 -10.44
CA LYS A 64 5.03 14.04 -9.46
C LYS A 64 4.48 13.80 -8.05
N SER A 65 3.20 13.99 -7.81
CA SER A 65 2.54 13.54 -6.59
C SER A 65 2.35 12.01 -6.61
N HIS A 66 1.96 11.44 -5.48
CA HIS A 66 1.81 10.00 -5.33
C HIS A 66 0.41 9.64 -4.84
N GLY A 67 0.00 8.44 -5.19
CA GLY A 67 -1.15 7.76 -4.63
C GLY A 67 -0.76 6.48 -3.92
N ILE A 68 -1.56 6.07 -2.96
CA ILE A 68 -1.40 4.79 -2.26
C ILE A 68 -2.68 3.98 -2.47
N ILE A 69 -2.53 2.76 -2.92
CA ILE A 69 -3.62 1.81 -3.11
C ILE A 69 -3.41 0.59 -2.22
N ASP A 70 -4.51 0.08 -1.70
CA ASP A 70 -4.58 -1.17 -0.99
C ASP A 70 -5.66 -2.05 -1.64
N TYR A 71 -5.31 -3.29 -1.96
CA TYR A 71 -6.20 -4.25 -2.61
C TYR A 71 -7.01 -5.04 -1.58
N LYS A 72 -8.30 -5.22 -1.86
CA LYS A 72 -9.21 -5.93 -0.97
C LYS A 72 -10.00 -6.98 -1.74
N THR A 73 -9.88 -8.24 -1.36
CA THR A 73 -10.62 -9.34 -1.96
C THR A 73 -12.01 -9.42 -1.35
N SER A 74 -12.90 -8.53 -1.78
CA SER A 74 -14.29 -8.52 -1.31
C SER A 74 -15.22 -7.75 -2.24
N LYS A 75 -16.51 -8.12 -2.25
CA LYS A 75 -17.53 -7.42 -3.02
C LYS A 75 -17.99 -6.15 -2.28
N PHE A 76 -17.63 -4.99 -2.79
CA PHE A 76 -17.93 -3.70 -2.16
C PHE A 76 -19.36 -3.21 -2.40
N LYS A 77 -19.86 -3.38 -3.64
CA LYS A 77 -21.21 -2.97 -4.03
C LYS A 77 -21.93 -4.12 -4.72
N ASP A 78 -23.21 -4.23 -4.47
CA ASP A 78 -24.07 -5.07 -5.30
C ASP A 78 -24.29 -4.40 -6.65
N LYS A 79 -23.98 -5.07 -7.76
CA LYS A 79 -24.09 -4.50 -9.12
C LYS A 79 -25.52 -4.19 -9.54
N LYS A 80 -26.49 -5.00 -9.07
CA LYS A 80 -27.91 -4.84 -9.46
C LYS A 80 -28.56 -3.69 -8.69
N THR A 81 -28.28 -3.56 -7.42
CA THR A 81 -28.93 -2.59 -6.53
C THR A 81 -28.09 -1.35 -6.28
N GLY A 82 -26.79 -1.38 -6.59
CA GLY A 82 -25.85 -0.30 -6.24
C GLY A 82 -25.60 -0.13 -4.74
N VAL A 83 -26.24 -0.98 -3.91
CA VAL A 83 -26.14 -0.88 -2.45
C VAL A 83 -24.78 -1.30 -1.98
N ARG A 84 -24.14 -0.46 -1.17
CA ARG A 84 -22.87 -0.75 -0.51
C ARG A 84 -23.09 -1.82 0.57
N ASN A 85 -22.11 -2.72 0.69
CA ASN A 85 -22.12 -3.70 1.76
C ASN A 85 -21.85 -2.99 3.12
N LYS A 86 -22.82 -3.02 4.02
CA LYS A 86 -22.73 -2.35 5.34
C LYS A 86 -21.53 -2.81 6.19
N PHE A 87 -21.10 -4.07 6.06
CA PHE A 87 -19.91 -4.55 6.75
C PHE A 87 -18.63 -3.88 6.22
N LEU A 88 -18.58 -3.59 4.93
CA LEU A 88 -17.46 -2.90 4.32
C LEU A 88 -17.45 -1.40 4.63
N GLU A 89 -18.62 -0.78 4.82
CA GLU A 89 -18.68 0.62 5.28
C GLU A 89 -18.02 0.82 6.66
N ARG A 90 -18.17 -0.16 7.57
CA ARG A 90 -17.42 -0.16 8.84
C ARG A 90 -15.91 -0.33 8.60
N GLY A 91 -15.54 -1.25 7.71
CA GLY A 91 -14.16 -1.49 7.34
C GLY A 91 -13.47 -0.29 6.68
N ILE A 92 -14.20 0.62 6.03
CA ILE A 92 -13.60 1.81 5.39
C ILE A 92 -12.82 2.67 6.40
N LYS A 93 -13.27 2.80 7.64
CA LYS A 93 -12.52 3.55 8.66
C LYS A 93 -11.18 2.89 8.98
N GLU A 94 -11.18 1.57 9.15
CA GLU A 94 -9.97 0.80 9.45
C GLU A 94 -9.01 0.80 8.26
N TYR A 95 -9.53 0.65 7.04
CA TYR A 95 -8.74 0.74 5.81
C TYR A 95 -8.23 2.15 5.56
N SER A 96 -9.03 3.17 5.87
CA SER A 96 -8.56 4.55 5.82
C SER A 96 -7.40 4.79 6.78
N LEU A 97 -7.49 4.27 8.01
CA LEU A 97 -6.40 4.31 8.98
C LEU A 97 -5.15 3.60 8.45
N GLN A 98 -5.31 2.42 7.88
CA GLN A 98 -4.21 1.65 7.27
C GLN A 98 -3.51 2.45 6.16
N LEU A 99 -4.27 3.04 5.23
CA LEU A 99 -3.73 3.85 4.14
C LEU A 99 -2.98 5.10 4.63
N HIS A 100 -3.48 5.76 5.66
CA HIS A 100 -2.77 6.89 6.28
C HIS A 100 -1.49 6.44 7.02
N CYS A 101 -1.49 5.25 7.61
CA CYS A 101 -0.27 4.66 8.16
C CYS A 101 0.76 4.37 7.06
N TYR A 102 0.32 3.90 5.89
CA TYR A 102 1.20 3.73 4.75
C TYR A 102 1.74 5.06 4.21
N ASP A 103 0.90 6.10 4.12
CA ASP A 103 1.35 7.44 3.77
C ASP A 103 2.44 7.92 4.72
N LEU A 104 2.21 7.81 6.03
CA LEU A 104 3.19 8.20 7.04
C LEU A 104 4.47 7.36 6.97
N LEU A 105 4.36 6.06 6.68
CA LEU A 105 5.49 5.16 6.48
C LEU A 105 6.32 5.57 5.25
N PHE A 106 5.71 5.66 4.07
CA PHE A 106 6.40 5.92 2.82
C PHE A 106 6.97 7.34 2.73
N SER A 107 6.34 8.31 3.41
CA SER A 107 6.87 9.67 3.54
C SER A 107 8.04 9.78 4.52
N ASN A 108 8.26 8.78 5.36
CA ASN A 108 9.26 8.81 6.42
C ASN A 108 10.13 7.55 6.47
N LEU A 109 10.43 6.95 5.34
CA LEU A 109 11.26 5.74 5.28
C LEU A 109 12.63 5.95 5.91
N GLU A 110 13.10 4.93 6.64
CA GLU A 110 14.43 4.91 7.22
C GLU A 110 15.49 4.79 6.12
N LYS A 111 16.43 5.74 6.08
CA LYS A 111 17.49 5.85 5.08
C LYS A 111 18.89 5.71 5.66
N ASP A 112 19.00 5.66 6.99
CA ASP A 112 20.29 5.41 7.63
C ASP A 112 20.77 3.98 7.34
N LYS A 113 21.94 3.87 6.70
CA LYS A 113 22.52 2.60 6.27
C LYS A 113 22.71 1.63 7.44
N ASN A 114 23.17 2.12 8.59
CA ASN A 114 23.44 1.28 9.75
C ASN A 114 22.14 0.76 10.37
N LEU A 115 21.12 1.62 10.46
CA LEU A 115 19.81 1.22 10.98
C LEU A 115 19.10 0.22 10.06
N VAL A 116 19.21 0.39 8.75
CA VAL A 116 18.71 -0.57 7.77
C VAL A 116 19.45 -1.90 7.88
N ALA A 117 20.79 -1.89 7.95
CA ALA A 117 21.59 -3.09 8.10
C ALA A 117 21.26 -3.84 9.41
N ASN A 118 21.16 -3.13 10.53
CA ASN A 118 20.77 -3.73 11.81
C ASN A 118 19.39 -4.40 11.75
N SER A 119 18.40 -3.75 11.12
CA SER A 119 17.06 -4.35 10.92
C SER A 119 17.10 -5.62 10.07
N ILE A 120 18.01 -5.72 9.11
CA ILE A 120 18.21 -6.92 8.30
C ILE A 120 18.87 -8.01 9.14
N LYS A 121 19.92 -7.66 9.90
CA LYS A 121 20.65 -8.58 10.79
C LYS A 121 19.74 -9.19 11.86
N GLU A 122 18.88 -8.38 12.48
CA GLU A 122 17.88 -8.86 13.45
C GLU A 122 16.93 -9.89 12.83
N ARG A 123 16.50 -9.68 11.58
CA ARG A 123 15.59 -10.58 10.88
C ARG A 123 16.28 -11.85 10.38
N PHE A 124 17.55 -11.74 10.00
CA PHE A 124 18.34 -12.84 9.42
C PHE A 124 19.67 -13.00 10.16
N PRO A 125 19.63 -13.44 11.44
CA PRO A 125 20.82 -13.47 12.31
C PRO A 125 21.91 -14.45 11.84
N LYS A 126 21.59 -15.36 10.92
CA LYS A 126 22.52 -16.33 10.35
C LYS A 126 23.23 -15.84 9.08
N TRP A 127 22.87 -14.68 8.56
CA TRP A 127 23.50 -14.15 7.36
C TRP A 127 24.89 -13.57 7.67
N GLY A 128 25.84 -13.84 6.78
CA GLY A 128 27.17 -13.23 6.83
C GLY A 128 27.12 -11.74 6.43
N GLU A 129 28.17 -11.03 6.76
CA GLU A 129 28.29 -9.58 6.61
C GLU A 129 28.12 -9.12 5.14
N GLU A 130 28.66 -9.88 4.19
CA GLU A 130 28.54 -9.62 2.76
C GLU A 130 27.07 -9.67 2.29
N ALA A 131 26.31 -10.68 2.72
CA ALA A 131 24.90 -10.80 2.40
C ALA A 131 24.10 -9.64 3.01
N ILE A 132 24.38 -9.28 4.26
CA ILE A 132 23.73 -8.14 4.93
C ILE A 132 24.01 -6.84 4.17
N ASN A 133 25.26 -6.59 3.79
CA ASN A 133 25.64 -5.38 3.05
C ASN A 133 24.95 -5.29 1.69
N LYS A 134 24.97 -6.37 0.91
CA LYS A 134 24.28 -6.46 -0.38
C LYS A 134 22.77 -6.18 -0.26
N HIS A 135 22.12 -6.80 0.73
CA HIS A 135 20.69 -6.58 0.95
C HIS A 135 20.39 -5.16 1.49
N THR A 136 21.30 -4.57 2.26
CA THR A 136 21.19 -3.19 2.73
C THR A 136 21.23 -2.20 1.56
N GLU A 137 22.17 -2.36 0.63
CA GLU A 137 22.27 -1.51 -0.55
C GLU A 137 21.06 -1.64 -1.46
N ASN A 138 20.64 -2.87 -1.75
CA ASN A 138 19.43 -3.12 -2.52
C ASN A 138 18.20 -2.45 -1.87
N ARG A 139 18.08 -2.51 -0.56
CA ARG A 139 16.98 -1.89 0.17
C ARG A 139 17.02 -0.38 0.10
N LEU A 140 18.19 0.23 0.25
CA LEU A 140 18.35 1.68 0.16
C LEU A 140 18.04 2.22 -1.25
N ASN A 141 18.45 1.51 -2.30
CA ASN A 141 18.09 1.83 -3.68
C ASN A 141 16.58 1.84 -3.87
N LYS A 142 15.93 0.81 -3.41
CA LYS A 142 14.46 0.69 -3.47
C LYS A 142 13.75 1.76 -2.63
N ILE A 143 14.24 2.08 -1.44
CA ILE A 143 13.72 3.17 -0.62
C ILE A 143 13.77 4.50 -1.39
N SER A 144 14.81 4.74 -2.18
CA SER A 144 14.91 5.96 -2.99
C SER A 144 13.85 6.02 -4.10
N GLU A 145 13.51 4.88 -4.69
CA GLU A 145 12.48 4.77 -5.74
C GLU A 145 11.06 4.99 -5.21
N ILE A 146 10.75 4.49 -4.00
CA ILE A 146 9.40 4.49 -3.41
C ILE A 146 9.18 5.58 -2.35
N SER A 147 10.19 6.39 -2.04
CA SER A 147 10.03 7.52 -1.11
C SER A 147 9.03 8.53 -1.64
N ILE A 148 7.97 8.77 -0.91
CA ILE A 148 6.92 9.72 -1.24
C ILE A 148 7.27 11.08 -0.63
N LYS A 149 7.11 12.16 -1.41
CA LYS A 149 7.22 13.53 -0.92
C LYS A 149 5.87 14.17 -0.71
N ASP A 150 4.94 13.86 -1.61
CA ASP A 150 3.62 14.47 -1.64
C ASP A 150 2.58 13.41 -2.03
N THR A 151 1.63 13.17 -1.15
CA THR A 151 0.51 12.24 -1.38
C THR A 151 -0.74 13.03 -1.70
N SER A 152 -1.30 12.78 -2.88
CA SER A 152 -2.52 13.43 -3.35
C SER A 152 -3.74 12.52 -3.35
N MET A 153 -3.55 11.20 -3.22
CA MET A 153 -4.65 10.23 -3.27
C MET A 153 -4.38 9.01 -2.40
N LEU A 154 -5.43 8.57 -1.70
CA LEU A 154 -5.55 7.26 -1.08
C LEU A 154 -6.73 6.51 -1.71
N GLY A 155 -6.60 5.23 -1.95
CA GLY A 155 -7.63 4.43 -2.60
C GLY A 155 -7.65 2.97 -2.21
N LEU A 156 -8.84 2.38 -2.30
CA LEU A 156 -9.08 0.95 -2.13
C LEU A 156 -9.52 0.38 -3.47
N VAL A 157 -8.95 -0.72 -3.86
CA VAL A 157 -9.39 -1.50 -5.03
C VAL A 157 -9.96 -2.81 -4.53
N TYR A 158 -11.26 -2.97 -4.71
CA TYR A 158 -11.97 -4.18 -4.35
C TYR A 158 -12.02 -5.11 -5.56
N VAL A 159 -11.49 -6.32 -5.41
CA VAL A 159 -11.51 -7.37 -6.41
C VAL A 159 -12.32 -8.54 -5.88
N TYR A 160 -13.25 -9.03 -6.69
CA TYR A 160 -14.11 -10.14 -6.27
C TYR A 160 -14.54 -11.01 -7.46
N PRO A 161 -14.68 -12.33 -7.22
CA PRO A 161 -15.20 -13.25 -8.22
C PRO A 161 -16.66 -12.92 -8.50
N GLU A 162 -17.05 -12.82 -9.76
CA GLU A 162 -18.40 -12.48 -10.16
C GLU A 162 -19.19 -13.72 -10.59
N LYS A 163 -18.62 -14.53 -11.45
CA LYS A 163 -19.25 -15.76 -11.92
C LYS A 163 -18.22 -16.78 -12.40
N LEU A 164 -18.61 -18.03 -12.38
CA LEU A 164 -17.91 -19.08 -13.10
C LEU A 164 -18.31 -19.00 -14.58
N VAL A 165 -17.33 -19.09 -15.46
CA VAL A 165 -17.54 -19.20 -16.90
C VAL A 165 -17.37 -20.66 -17.27
N GLU A 166 -18.45 -21.30 -17.76
CA GLU A 166 -18.41 -22.68 -18.21
C GLU A 166 -17.59 -22.80 -19.48
N GLY A 167 -16.70 -23.80 -19.53
CA GLY A 167 -15.86 -24.09 -20.69
C GLY A 167 -15.00 -25.32 -20.43
N LYS A 168 -14.01 -25.55 -21.30
CA LYS A 168 -13.06 -26.68 -21.13
C LYS A 168 -12.13 -26.53 -19.92
N SER A 169 -12.06 -25.34 -19.36
CA SER A 169 -11.32 -25.01 -18.13
C SER A 169 -12.22 -24.22 -17.20
N LEU A 170 -12.05 -24.37 -15.91
CA LEU A 170 -12.75 -23.55 -14.91
C LEU A 170 -12.19 -22.14 -14.99
N LEU A 171 -12.97 -21.22 -15.56
CA LEU A 171 -12.64 -19.80 -15.61
C LEU A 171 -13.51 -19.05 -14.60
N VAL A 172 -12.92 -18.06 -13.95
CA VAL A 172 -13.61 -17.18 -13.01
C VAL A 172 -13.50 -15.76 -13.54
N ASP A 173 -14.64 -15.14 -13.80
CA ASP A 173 -14.71 -13.71 -14.08
C ASP A 173 -14.54 -12.94 -12.77
N PHE A 174 -13.60 -12.00 -12.76
CA PHE A 174 -13.41 -11.06 -11.66
C PHE A 174 -13.92 -9.68 -12.03
N SER A 175 -14.60 -9.08 -11.09
CA SER A 175 -14.94 -7.67 -11.16
C SER A 175 -14.14 -6.89 -10.14
N PHE A 176 -13.89 -5.63 -10.45
CA PHE A 176 -13.22 -4.73 -9.54
C PHE A 176 -13.95 -3.40 -9.43
N SER A 177 -13.79 -2.73 -8.32
CA SER A 177 -14.27 -1.37 -8.08
C SER A 177 -13.23 -0.57 -7.33
N PHE A 178 -13.13 0.70 -7.67
CA PHE A 178 -12.27 1.66 -7.01
C PHE A 178 -13.08 2.52 -6.04
N GLU A 179 -12.55 2.75 -4.86
CA GLU A 179 -13.11 3.67 -3.86
C GLU A 179 -12.03 4.64 -3.42
N LYS A 180 -12.23 5.93 -3.71
CA LYS A 180 -11.33 6.98 -3.23
C LYS A 180 -11.56 7.20 -1.73
N VAL A 181 -10.49 7.11 -0.95
CA VAL A 181 -10.51 7.40 0.48
C VAL A 181 -10.18 8.87 0.71
N LYS A 182 -10.90 9.53 1.62
CA LYS A 182 -10.61 10.91 1.97
C LYS A 182 -9.21 11.01 2.57
N TYR A 183 -8.36 11.80 1.92
CA TYR A 183 -7.03 12.09 2.42
C TYR A 183 -7.10 13.25 3.41
N ASP A 184 -6.86 12.99 4.68
CA ASP A 184 -6.90 13.98 5.75
C ASP A 184 -5.75 13.75 6.75
N PRO A 185 -4.52 14.07 6.34
CA PRO A 185 -3.33 13.79 7.16
C PRO A 185 -3.28 14.62 8.45
N LYS A 186 -3.99 15.76 8.52
CA LYS A 186 -4.01 16.62 9.71
C LYS A 186 -4.87 16.00 10.80
N ASN A 187 -6.10 15.59 10.47
CA ASN A 187 -6.99 14.94 11.42
C ASN A 187 -6.50 13.54 11.78
N PHE A 188 -5.94 12.78 10.82
CA PHE A 188 -5.33 11.50 11.11
C PHE A 188 -4.24 11.60 12.21
N LYS A 189 -3.30 12.52 12.07
CA LYS A 189 -2.25 12.74 13.09
C LYS A 189 -2.83 13.13 14.45
N LYS A 190 -3.91 13.91 14.46
CA LYS A 190 -4.56 14.36 15.68
C LYS A 190 -5.33 13.24 16.37
N GLU A 191 -6.09 12.43 15.65
CA GLU A 191 -6.94 11.37 16.20
C GLU A 191 -6.17 10.09 16.56
N SER A 192 -5.22 9.67 15.72
CA SER A 192 -4.54 8.38 15.86
C SER A 192 -3.45 8.35 16.93
N PHE A 193 -2.95 9.51 17.36
CA PHE A 193 -1.91 9.63 18.38
C PHE A 193 -2.33 10.36 19.65
N MET A 194 -3.63 10.58 19.83
CA MET A 194 -4.22 11.28 20.98
C MET A 194 -4.70 10.36 22.11
N THR A 195 -4.64 9.04 21.94
CA THR A 195 -5.02 8.07 22.98
C THR A 195 -3.87 7.66 23.87
#